data_c786b34f820e2f76fc95bd1fa9d0f65c
#
_entry.id   c786b34f820e2f76fc95bd1fa9d0f65c
#
_cell.length_a   1.000
_cell.length_b   1.000
_cell.length_c   1.000
_cell.angle_alpha   90.00
_cell.angle_beta   90.00
_cell.angle_gamma   90.00
#
_symmetry.space_group_name_H-M   'P 1'
#
loop_
_entity.id
_entity.type
_entity.pdbx_description
1 polymer ?
#
loop_
_entity_poly.entity_id
_entity_poly.type
_entity_poly.pdbx_seq_one_letter_code
_entity_poly.pdbx_strand_id
1 'polypeptide(L)'
;MLSKNDELFLTVAKSESISKAAEQLYISQPSLTKRMQQLGVALFDHKSRPLKLSPAGELYYEYLTRSAVQEHALLLDLREAAEGRRGKLSVGAPANLAQSLFPAILPSFCRTFPNVSLSVVEATGAEIQTLIAGRQLDMAFAHIHIADTNVSYIPLSTEKIYLAARRPANLMDTDPPLLVQPLAVEDLPPFQYCMYNKNQMIYASSHRFFQHYSIIPDTLIHCGDPVINHTLVASLENCASFVPSYFIGRIPSDTLRKLIFYAIDVPELSWELRVLYRRDSALGIFAREMIRLVRETPWRPLL
;
A
#
# COMPACT_ATOMS: atom_id res chain seq x y z
N MET A 1 -6.01 11.19 27.18
CA MET A 1 -4.80 12.02 27.35
C MET A 1 -3.77 11.25 28.15
N LEU A 2 -2.58 11.11 27.58
CA LEU A 2 -1.45 10.56 28.32
C LEU A 2 -1.22 11.41 29.56
N SER A 3 -0.99 10.76 30.69
CA SER A 3 -0.65 11.47 31.93
C SER A 3 0.76 12.06 31.80
N LYS A 4 1.07 13.05 32.63
CA LYS A 4 2.43 13.62 32.70
C LYS A 4 3.49 12.56 32.98
N ASN A 5 3.14 11.50 33.72
CA ASN A 5 4.05 10.40 34.04
C ASN A 5 4.27 9.49 32.79
N ASP A 6 3.28 9.34 31.93
CA ASP A 6 3.40 8.57 30.67
C ASP A 6 4.35 9.26 29.69
N GLU A 7 4.26 10.59 29.57
CA GLU A 7 5.19 11.38 28.75
C GLU A 7 6.63 11.28 29.26
N LEU A 8 6.81 11.33 30.57
CA LEU A 8 8.12 11.17 31.23
C LEU A 8 8.70 9.78 30.92
N PHE A 9 7.89 8.72 31.07
CA PHE A 9 8.30 7.35 30.77
C PHE A 9 8.72 7.18 29.30
N LEU A 10 7.92 7.67 28.34
CA LEU A 10 8.23 7.60 26.92
C LEU A 10 9.52 8.35 26.57
N THR A 11 9.78 9.50 27.24
CA THR A 11 11.00 10.26 27.02
C THR A 11 12.23 9.49 27.53
N VAL A 12 12.14 8.85 28.70
CA VAL A 12 13.23 8.01 29.24
C VAL A 12 13.48 6.81 28.33
N ALA A 13 12.42 6.13 27.87
CA ALA A 13 12.52 4.99 26.99
C ALA A 13 13.21 5.33 25.65
N LYS A 14 12.89 6.49 25.05
CA LYS A 14 13.52 6.98 23.80
C LYS A 14 14.96 7.45 23.98
N SER A 15 15.29 8.01 25.16
CA SER A 15 16.64 8.55 25.43
C SER A 15 17.63 7.47 25.84
N GLU A 16 17.14 6.28 26.21
CA GLU A 16 17.93 5.17 26.76
C GLU A 16 18.85 5.59 27.94
N SER A 17 18.49 6.71 28.58
CA SER A 17 19.27 7.32 29.66
C SER A 17 18.39 8.24 30.52
N ILE A 18 18.32 7.97 31.82
CA ILE A 18 17.55 8.81 32.76
C ILE A 18 18.13 10.22 32.81
N SER A 19 19.47 10.37 32.80
CA SER A 19 20.12 11.68 32.87
C SER A 19 19.81 12.54 31.64
N LYS A 20 19.93 12.00 30.43
CA LYS A 20 19.58 12.71 29.19
C LYS A 20 18.10 13.07 29.13
N ALA A 21 17.22 12.15 29.55
CA ALA A 21 15.79 12.42 29.62
C ALA A 21 15.46 13.55 30.64
N ALA A 22 16.12 13.56 31.76
CA ALA A 22 15.94 14.62 32.78
C ALA A 22 16.35 16.01 32.25
N GLU A 23 17.47 16.08 31.49
CA GLU A 23 17.91 17.30 30.81
C GLU A 23 16.88 17.76 29.78
N GLN A 24 16.39 16.86 28.92
CA GLN A 24 15.38 17.18 27.90
C GLN A 24 14.05 17.68 28.52
N LEU A 25 13.72 17.17 29.69
CA LEU A 25 12.48 17.52 30.41
C LEU A 25 12.62 18.70 31.36
N TYR A 26 13.82 19.27 31.46
CA TYR A 26 14.14 20.37 32.37
C TYR A 26 13.77 20.07 33.87
N ILE A 27 14.00 18.83 34.29
CA ILE A 27 13.79 18.39 35.67
C ILE A 27 15.04 17.71 36.27
N SER A 28 15.12 17.61 37.59
CA SER A 28 16.24 16.89 38.20
C SER A 28 16.08 15.37 38.01
N GLN A 29 17.20 14.66 37.78
CA GLN A 29 17.24 13.21 37.68
C GLN A 29 16.58 12.49 38.87
N PRO A 30 16.80 12.90 40.15
CA PRO A 30 16.11 12.28 41.29
C PRO A 30 14.58 12.44 41.22
N SER A 31 14.09 13.59 40.75
CA SER A 31 12.65 13.83 40.57
C SER A 31 12.06 12.90 39.52
N LEU A 32 12.76 12.73 38.40
CA LEU A 32 12.33 11.83 37.31
C LEU A 32 12.30 10.38 37.83
N THR A 33 13.35 9.91 38.50
CA THR A 33 13.43 8.55 39.05
C THR A 33 12.30 8.29 40.03
N LYS A 34 12.02 9.23 40.94
CA LYS A 34 10.91 9.09 41.92
C LYS A 34 9.55 8.96 41.22
N ARG A 35 9.30 9.71 40.15
CA ARG A 35 8.05 9.62 39.40
C ARG A 35 7.90 8.27 38.65
N MET A 36 9.00 7.73 38.12
CA MET A 36 8.98 6.39 37.50
C MET A 36 8.68 5.28 38.51
N GLN A 37 9.14 5.42 39.74
CA GLN A 37 8.87 4.47 40.82
C GLN A 37 7.42 4.49 41.34
N GLN A 38 6.68 5.56 41.12
CA GLN A 38 5.27 5.68 41.58
C GLN A 38 4.31 4.71 40.91
N LEU A 39 4.71 4.07 39.78
CA LEU A 39 3.92 3.04 39.12
C LEU A 39 3.97 1.68 39.86
N GLY A 40 4.76 1.56 40.92
CA GLY A 40 4.82 0.35 41.76
C GLY A 40 5.48 -0.86 41.12
N VAL A 41 5.98 -0.73 39.91
CA VAL A 41 6.66 -1.79 39.16
C VAL A 41 7.92 -1.22 38.52
N ALA A 42 9.01 -1.99 38.53
CA ALA A 42 10.25 -1.60 37.83
C ALA A 42 10.07 -1.65 36.30
N LEU A 43 10.02 -0.50 35.67
CA LEU A 43 9.80 -0.38 34.21
C LEU A 43 11.11 -0.40 33.41
N PHE A 44 12.26 -0.19 34.06
CA PHE A 44 13.58 -0.18 33.44
C PHE A 44 14.53 -1.16 34.11
N ASP A 45 15.40 -1.78 33.34
CA ASP A 45 16.53 -2.56 33.84
C ASP A 45 17.72 -1.64 34.14
N HIS A 46 17.90 -1.27 35.39
CA HIS A 46 19.00 -0.40 35.84
C HIS A 46 20.40 -1.00 35.74
N LYS A 47 20.51 -2.30 35.43
CA LYS A 47 21.80 -2.98 35.26
C LYS A 47 22.31 -2.89 33.80
N SER A 48 21.46 -2.57 32.85
CA SER A 48 21.81 -2.46 31.44
C SER A 48 22.40 -1.07 31.08
N ARG A 49 23.37 -1.05 30.18
CA ARG A 49 23.92 0.18 29.58
C ARG A 49 24.07 -0.04 28.07
N PRO A 50 23.33 0.65 27.19
CA PRO A 50 22.32 1.68 27.50
C PRO A 50 21.15 1.13 28.33
N LEU A 51 20.38 2.03 28.97
CA LEU A 51 19.21 1.70 29.79
C LEU A 51 18.16 1.01 28.91
N LYS A 52 17.70 -0.17 29.32
CA LYS A 52 16.69 -0.95 28.61
C LYS A 52 15.38 -1.01 29.41
N LEU A 53 14.30 -1.27 28.70
CA LEU A 53 13.02 -1.56 29.33
C LEU A 53 13.09 -2.94 30.04
N SER A 54 12.40 -3.07 31.15
CA SER A 54 12.08 -4.35 31.74
C SER A 54 10.92 -5.01 30.97
N PRO A 55 10.60 -6.30 31.14
CA PRO A 55 9.40 -6.90 30.56
C PRO A 55 8.11 -6.14 30.87
N ALA A 56 7.98 -5.59 32.09
CA ALA A 56 6.86 -4.73 32.47
C ALA A 56 6.92 -3.36 31.73
N GLY A 57 8.12 -2.83 31.53
CA GLY A 57 8.35 -1.62 30.75
C GLY A 57 8.00 -1.78 29.29
N GLU A 58 8.29 -2.92 28.67
CA GLU A 58 7.92 -3.24 27.29
C GLU A 58 6.39 -3.28 27.13
N LEU A 59 5.69 -3.98 28.01
CA LEU A 59 4.23 -4.03 28.03
C LEU A 59 3.62 -2.63 28.18
N TYR A 60 4.19 -1.82 29.09
CA TYR A 60 3.72 -0.46 29.31
C TYR A 60 4.00 0.46 28.13
N TYR A 61 5.16 0.34 27.51
CA TYR A 61 5.53 1.09 26.31
C TYR A 61 4.58 0.76 25.15
N GLU A 62 4.29 -0.52 24.95
CA GLU A 62 3.34 -0.97 23.92
C GLU A 62 1.93 -0.43 24.18
N TYR A 63 1.46 -0.48 25.41
CA TYR A 63 0.17 0.08 25.83
C TYR A 63 0.10 1.59 25.55
N LEU A 64 1.10 2.36 25.95
CA LEU A 64 1.13 3.81 25.77
C LEU A 64 1.20 4.19 24.29
N THR A 65 1.96 3.46 23.50
CA THR A 65 2.06 3.68 22.05
C THR A 65 0.71 3.45 21.37
N ARG A 66 0.02 2.36 21.72
CA ARG A 66 -1.34 2.08 21.20
C ARG A 66 -2.34 3.14 21.67
N SER A 67 -2.29 3.54 22.94
CA SER A 67 -3.19 4.54 23.50
C SER A 67 -3.00 5.91 22.84
N ALA A 68 -1.76 6.32 22.58
CA ALA A 68 -1.49 7.58 21.87
C ALA A 68 -2.08 7.58 20.44
N VAL A 69 -2.02 6.47 19.74
CA VAL A 69 -2.64 6.33 18.41
C VAL A 69 -4.16 6.42 18.51
N GLN A 70 -4.77 5.73 19.49
CA GLN A 70 -6.22 5.77 19.70
C GLN A 70 -6.72 7.15 20.13
N GLU A 71 -6.00 7.85 20.98
CA GLU A 71 -6.33 9.21 21.40
C GLU A 71 -6.26 10.18 20.20
N HIS A 72 -5.21 10.07 19.39
CA HIS A 72 -5.11 10.89 18.19
C HIS A 72 -6.28 10.65 17.23
N ALA A 73 -6.70 9.38 17.04
CA ALA A 73 -7.88 9.03 16.26
C ALA A 73 -9.15 9.69 16.82
N LEU A 74 -9.36 9.61 18.14
CA LEU A 74 -10.52 10.21 18.77
C LEU A 74 -10.55 11.73 18.60
N LEU A 75 -9.41 12.42 18.77
CA LEU A 75 -9.33 13.86 18.57
C LEU A 75 -9.63 14.27 17.13
N LEU A 76 -9.18 13.48 16.14
CA LEU A 76 -9.56 13.67 14.75
C LEU A 76 -11.07 13.49 14.56
N ASP A 77 -11.63 12.40 15.06
CA ASP A 77 -13.07 12.11 14.97
C ASP A 77 -13.92 13.22 15.62
N LEU A 78 -13.51 13.75 16.77
CA LEU A 78 -14.19 14.86 17.44
C LEU A 78 -14.14 16.16 16.63
N ARG A 79 -12.98 16.47 16.03
CA ARG A 79 -12.86 17.64 15.14
C ARG A 79 -13.74 17.48 13.92
N GLU A 80 -13.69 16.34 13.25
CA GLU A 80 -14.53 16.04 12.09
C GLU A 80 -16.02 16.11 12.42
N ALA A 81 -16.42 15.67 13.61
CA ALA A 81 -17.80 15.80 14.09
C ALA A 81 -18.21 17.25 14.37
N ALA A 82 -17.31 18.04 14.99
CA ALA A 82 -17.56 19.47 15.30
C ALA A 82 -17.64 20.33 14.03
N GLU A 83 -16.90 19.99 12.98
CA GLU A 83 -16.87 20.72 11.70
C GLU A 83 -17.93 20.25 10.71
N GLY A 84 -18.92 19.49 11.14
CA GLY A 84 -20.01 19.01 10.29
C GLY A 84 -19.54 18.20 9.07
N ARG A 85 -18.48 17.41 9.25
CA ARG A 85 -17.81 16.61 8.19
C ARG A 85 -17.11 17.45 7.12
N ARG A 86 -16.63 18.62 7.47
CA ARG A 86 -15.71 19.40 6.64
C ARG A 86 -14.27 18.99 6.94
N GLY A 87 -13.47 18.87 5.90
CA GLY A 87 -12.07 18.49 6.07
C GLY A 87 -11.32 18.41 4.76
N LYS A 88 -10.10 17.90 4.84
CA LYS A 88 -9.27 17.60 3.66
C LYS A 88 -8.80 16.16 3.77
N LEU A 89 -8.73 15.48 2.63
CA LEU A 89 -8.10 14.17 2.52
C LEU A 89 -7.21 14.18 1.27
N SER A 90 -5.94 13.87 1.44
CA SER A 90 -5.01 13.65 0.34
C SER A 90 -4.75 12.14 0.20
N VAL A 91 -5.09 11.58 -0.96
CA VAL A 91 -4.94 10.16 -1.25
C VAL A 91 -4.08 9.94 -2.48
N GLY A 92 -3.12 9.02 -2.38
CA GLY A 92 -2.19 8.68 -3.45
C GLY A 92 -2.38 7.28 -4.00
N ALA A 93 -1.99 7.09 -5.27
CA ALA A 93 -1.80 5.78 -5.87
C ALA A 93 -0.88 5.89 -7.11
N PRO A 94 -0.22 4.79 -7.54
CA PRO A 94 0.39 4.72 -8.86
C PRO A 94 -0.65 4.93 -9.97
N ALA A 95 -0.27 5.65 -11.04
CA ALA A 95 -1.17 6.11 -12.09
C ALA A 95 -2.14 5.02 -12.60
N ASN A 96 -1.61 3.85 -12.95
CA ASN A 96 -2.44 2.75 -13.49
C ASN A 96 -3.46 2.21 -12.47
N LEU A 97 -3.10 2.17 -11.19
CA LEU A 97 -4.01 1.77 -10.11
C LEU A 97 -5.03 2.88 -9.86
N ALA A 98 -4.60 4.14 -9.82
CA ALA A 98 -5.46 5.30 -9.61
C ALA A 98 -6.59 5.36 -10.66
N GLN A 99 -6.24 5.16 -11.93
CA GLN A 99 -7.20 5.16 -13.05
C GLN A 99 -8.26 4.05 -12.95
N SER A 100 -7.95 2.93 -12.34
CA SER A 100 -8.91 1.83 -12.15
C SER A 100 -9.72 1.99 -10.86
N LEU A 101 -9.05 2.35 -9.75
CA LEU A 101 -9.61 2.38 -8.43
C LEU A 101 -10.48 3.63 -8.17
N PHE A 102 -9.92 4.82 -8.40
CA PHE A 102 -10.55 6.08 -7.97
C PHE A 102 -11.87 6.38 -8.70
N PRO A 103 -12.03 6.17 -10.01
CA PRO A 103 -13.33 6.38 -10.65
C PRO A 103 -14.45 5.51 -10.10
N ALA A 104 -14.12 4.35 -9.57
CA ALA A 104 -15.12 3.44 -9.00
C ALA A 104 -15.55 3.86 -7.58
N ILE A 105 -14.63 4.37 -6.75
CA ILE A 105 -14.90 4.64 -5.32
C ILE A 105 -15.19 6.11 -5.01
N LEU A 106 -14.52 7.07 -5.70
CA LEU A 106 -14.65 8.49 -5.36
C LEU A 106 -16.05 9.06 -5.53
N PRO A 107 -16.88 8.67 -6.52
CA PRO A 107 -18.25 9.15 -6.59
C PRO A 107 -19.08 8.83 -5.33
N SER A 108 -18.89 7.66 -4.74
CA SER A 108 -19.55 7.28 -3.49
C SER A 108 -18.98 8.03 -2.29
N PHE A 109 -17.66 8.20 -2.23
CA PHE A 109 -17.00 9.01 -1.21
C PHE A 109 -17.52 10.46 -1.21
N CYS A 110 -17.54 11.11 -2.36
CA CYS A 110 -18.00 12.50 -2.49
C CYS A 110 -19.48 12.69 -2.13
N ARG A 111 -20.32 11.67 -2.39
CA ARG A 111 -21.73 11.70 -1.94
C ARG A 111 -21.84 11.60 -0.41
N THR A 112 -21.00 10.79 0.22
CA THR A 112 -21.00 10.63 1.68
C THR A 112 -20.42 11.85 2.39
N PHE A 113 -19.40 12.47 1.80
CA PHE A 113 -18.68 13.61 2.36
C PHE A 113 -18.63 14.80 1.40
N PRO A 114 -19.76 15.48 1.13
CA PRO A 114 -19.83 16.53 0.12
C PRO A 114 -19.01 17.78 0.47
N ASN A 115 -18.66 17.96 1.74
CA ASN A 115 -17.90 19.13 2.23
C ASN A 115 -16.41 18.81 2.50
N VAL A 116 -15.93 17.65 2.04
CA VAL A 116 -14.51 17.28 2.14
C VAL A 116 -13.78 17.66 0.87
N SER A 117 -12.70 18.42 1.01
CA SER A 117 -11.77 18.69 -0.08
C SER A 117 -10.86 17.47 -0.29
N LEU A 118 -11.05 16.79 -1.40
CA LEU A 118 -10.27 15.61 -1.76
C LEU A 118 -9.15 15.99 -2.74
N SER A 119 -7.92 15.60 -2.40
CA SER A 119 -6.76 15.69 -3.30
C SER A 119 -6.32 14.31 -3.71
N VAL A 120 -6.23 14.05 -5.01
CA VAL A 120 -5.74 12.79 -5.58
C VAL A 120 -4.34 13.04 -6.15
N VAL A 121 -3.37 12.22 -5.74
CA VAL A 121 -1.98 12.34 -6.15
C VAL A 121 -1.53 11.06 -6.85
N GLU A 122 -1.12 11.19 -8.09
CA GLU A 122 -0.47 10.10 -8.83
C GLU A 122 1.04 10.20 -8.64
N ALA A 123 1.66 9.13 -8.12
CA ALA A 123 3.09 9.10 -7.86
C ALA A 123 3.61 7.65 -7.92
N THR A 124 4.91 7.49 -8.11
CA THR A 124 5.56 6.16 -8.03
C THR A 124 5.53 5.62 -6.60
N GLY A 125 5.73 4.31 -6.43
CA GLY A 125 5.74 3.70 -5.11
C GLY A 125 6.80 4.28 -4.15
N ALA A 126 7.96 4.69 -4.65
CA ALA A 126 8.99 5.33 -3.85
C ALA A 126 8.58 6.75 -3.42
N GLU A 127 8.04 7.55 -4.34
CA GLU A 127 7.54 8.90 -4.07
C GLU A 127 6.37 8.86 -3.07
N ILE A 128 5.44 7.91 -3.20
CA ILE A 128 4.33 7.72 -2.26
C ILE A 128 4.85 7.56 -0.82
N GLN A 129 5.86 6.74 -0.58
CA GLN A 129 6.42 6.56 0.75
C GLN A 129 7.01 7.87 1.28
N THR A 130 7.74 8.61 0.45
CA THR A 130 8.29 9.93 0.80
C THR A 130 7.19 10.94 1.14
N LEU A 131 6.13 11.00 0.33
CA LEU A 131 5.00 11.92 0.54
C LEU A 131 4.23 11.60 1.84
N ILE A 132 4.03 10.32 2.16
CA ILE A 132 3.40 9.89 3.41
C ILE A 132 4.30 10.23 4.61
N ALA A 133 5.58 9.88 4.56
CA ALA A 133 6.53 10.19 5.63
C ALA A 133 6.63 11.70 5.87
N GLY A 134 6.60 12.50 4.79
CA GLY A 134 6.64 13.96 4.79
C GLY A 134 5.30 14.67 5.09
N ARG A 135 4.23 13.94 5.44
CA ARG A 135 2.87 14.48 5.71
C ARG A 135 2.22 15.23 4.54
N GLN A 136 2.64 14.94 3.33
CA GLN A 136 2.03 15.50 2.10
C GLN A 136 0.88 14.63 1.58
N LEU A 137 0.84 13.36 1.98
CA LEU A 137 -0.28 12.44 1.78
C LEU A 137 -0.76 11.89 3.12
N ASP A 138 -2.07 11.81 3.28
CA ASP A 138 -2.70 11.20 4.45
C ASP A 138 -2.69 9.66 4.34
N MET A 139 -2.93 9.17 3.11
CA MET A 139 -2.94 7.74 2.81
C MET A 139 -2.64 7.48 1.33
N ALA A 140 -2.32 6.25 1.00
CA ALA A 140 -2.19 5.82 -0.39
C ALA A 140 -2.57 4.35 -0.57
N PHE A 141 -2.91 3.97 -1.80
CA PHE A 141 -3.12 2.59 -2.23
C PHE A 141 -1.98 2.17 -3.15
N ALA A 142 -1.31 1.08 -2.85
CA ALA A 142 -0.21 0.61 -3.69
C ALA A 142 0.10 -0.88 -3.50
N HIS A 143 0.76 -1.47 -4.50
CA HIS A 143 1.30 -2.83 -4.49
C HIS A 143 2.82 -2.77 -4.31
N ILE A 144 3.30 -2.20 -3.20
CA ILE A 144 4.73 -1.94 -3.01
C ILE A 144 5.28 -2.59 -1.76
N HIS A 145 6.58 -2.88 -1.78
CA HIS A 145 7.32 -3.17 -0.56
C HIS A 145 7.58 -1.87 0.21
N ILE A 146 7.38 -1.92 1.53
CA ILE A 146 7.59 -0.77 2.40
C ILE A 146 9.02 -0.78 2.90
N ALA A 147 9.78 0.22 2.50
CA ALA A 147 11.16 0.42 2.91
C ALA A 147 11.30 1.50 4.00
N ASP A 148 10.39 2.50 4.03
CA ASP A 148 10.43 3.58 5.00
C ASP A 148 9.81 3.15 6.34
N THR A 149 10.58 3.27 7.42
CA THR A 149 10.16 2.90 8.78
C THR A 149 9.06 3.81 9.36
N ASN A 150 8.85 5.00 8.79
CA ASN A 150 7.77 5.92 9.17
C ASN A 150 6.44 5.58 8.50
N VAL A 151 6.44 4.68 7.52
CA VAL A 151 5.24 4.22 6.83
C VAL A 151 4.77 2.90 7.43
N SER A 152 3.47 2.79 7.62
CA SER A 152 2.77 1.57 8.00
C SER A 152 1.77 1.18 6.92
N TYR A 153 1.22 -0.03 6.97
CA TYR A 153 0.25 -0.47 6.00
C TYR A 153 -0.81 -1.40 6.58
N ILE A 154 -1.93 -1.48 5.85
CA ILE A 154 -2.99 -2.46 6.05
C ILE A 154 -3.14 -3.25 4.74
N PRO A 155 -3.04 -4.59 4.76
CA PRO A 155 -3.34 -5.40 3.58
C PRO A 155 -4.83 -5.34 3.27
N LEU A 156 -5.18 -5.25 1.98
CA LEU A 156 -6.58 -5.21 1.52
C LEU A 156 -6.98 -6.45 0.76
N SER A 157 -6.19 -6.84 -0.23
CA SER A 157 -6.50 -7.95 -1.14
C SER A 157 -5.28 -8.41 -1.90
N THR A 158 -5.35 -9.61 -2.45
CA THR A 158 -4.36 -10.13 -3.40
C THR A 158 -4.85 -9.90 -4.83
N GLU A 159 -3.98 -9.39 -5.68
CA GLU A 159 -4.20 -9.16 -7.09
C GLU A 159 -3.37 -10.14 -7.91
N LYS A 160 -3.98 -10.75 -8.93
CA LYS A 160 -3.25 -11.60 -9.88
C LYS A 160 -2.68 -10.79 -11.04
N ILE A 161 -1.57 -11.26 -11.58
CA ILE A 161 -0.98 -10.78 -12.82
C ILE A 161 -1.17 -11.87 -13.86
N TYR A 162 -1.78 -11.51 -14.97
CA TYR A 162 -2.00 -12.40 -16.11
C TYR A 162 -0.96 -12.16 -17.19
N LEU A 163 -0.71 -13.18 -18.01
CA LEU A 163 0.01 -13.02 -19.25
C LEU A 163 -1.01 -12.84 -20.38
N ALA A 164 -1.01 -11.67 -21.02
CA ALA A 164 -1.84 -11.37 -22.17
C ALA A 164 -1.07 -11.70 -23.45
N ALA A 165 -1.72 -12.40 -24.37
CA ALA A 165 -1.20 -12.70 -25.70
C ALA A 165 -2.28 -12.48 -26.75
N ARG A 166 -1.90 -12.42 -28.03
CA ARG A 166 -2.87 -12.37 -29.13
C ARG A 166 -3.71 -13.63 -29.14
N ARG A 167 -5.02 -13.46 -29.27
CA ARG A 167 -5.96 -14.56 -29.35
C ARG A 167 -5.72 -15.36 -30.66
N PRO A 168 -5.65 -16.70 -30.59
CA PRO A 168 -5.55 -17.54 -31.79
C PRO A 168 -6.72 -17.32 -32.78
N ALA A 169 -6.47 -17.44 -34.07
CA ALA A 169 -7.47 -17.15 -35.09
C ALA A 169 -8.77 -17.94 -34.94
N ASN A 170 -8.70 -19.19 -34.51
CA ASN A 170 -9.86 -20.07 -34.28
C ASN A 170 -10.70 -19.67 -33.06
N LEU A 171 -10.20 -18.72 -32.21
CA LEU A 171 -10.89 -18.21 -31.04
C LEU A 171 -11.28 -16.72 -31.15
N MET A 172 -11.01 -16.07 -32.29
CA MET A 172 -11.22 -14.62 -32.45
C MET A 172 -12.69 -14.19 -32.33
N ASP A 173 -13.62 -15.03 -32.79
CA ASP A 173 -15.07 -14.73 -32.80
C ASP A 173 -15.84 -15.45 -31.70
N THR A 174 -15.15 -16.00 -30.69
CA THR A 174 -15.80 -16.70 -29.59
C THR A 174 -16.27 -15.76 -28.48
N ASP A 175 -17.47 -16.00 -27.93
CA ASP A 175 -17.87 -15.49 -26.62
C ASP A 175 -17.29 -16.40 -25.51
N PRO A 176 -16.86 -15.83 -24.40
CA PRO A 176 -16.96 -14.45 -23.96
C PRO A 176 -15.88 -13.52 -24.54
N PRO A 177 -16.13 -12.19 -24.56
CA PRO A 177 -15.15 -11.22 -25.05
C PRO A 177 -13.85 -11.23 -24.23
N LEU A 178 -13.92 -11.64 -22.97
CA LEU A 178 -12.78 -11.86 -22.08
C LEU A 178 -12.51 -13.37 -21.98
N LEU A 179 -11.39 -13.83 -22.54
CA LEU A 179 -10.98 -15.23 -22.49
C LEU A 179 -9.79 -15.39 -21.52
N VAL A 180 -10.01 -16.14 -20.44
CA VAL A 180 -8.97 -16.50 -19.46
C VAL A 180 -8.78 -18.02 -19.48
N GLN A 181 -7.52 -18.46 -19.58
CA GLN A 181 -7.16 -19.88 -19.55
C GLN A 181 -6.03 -20.12 -18.53
N PRO A 182 -6.04 -21.24 -17.81
CA PRO A 182 -4.89 -21.66 -17.03
C PRO A 182 -3.71 -22.00 -17.96
N LEU A 183 -2.48 -21.70 -17.52
CA LEU A 183 -1.26 -22.06 -18.23
C LEU A 183 -0.21 -22.49 -17.21
N ALA A 184 0.33 -23.69 -17.38
CA ALA A 184 1.49 -24.13 -16.61
C ALA A 184 2.77 -23.45 -17.14
N VAL A 185 3.75 -23.26 -16.28
CA VAL A 185 5.01 -22.58 -16.68
C VAL A 185 5.75 -23.41 -17.73
N GLU A 186 5.66 -24.74 -17.62
CA GLU A 186 6.28 -25.70 -18.53
C GLU A 186 5.69 -25.63 -19.96
N ASP A 187 4.44 -25.20 -20.07
CA ASP A 187 3.71 -25.09 -21.34
C ASP A 187 3.78 -23.69 -21.93
N LEU A 188 4.60 -22.79 -21.37
CA LEU A 188 4.70 -21.41 -21.82
C LEU A 188 5.24 -21.34 -23.25
N PRO A 189 4.48 -20.82 -24.22
CA PRO A 189 4.96 -20.66 -25.58
C PRO A 189 6.18 -19.73 -25.67
N PRO A 190 7.02 -19.89 -26.69
CA PRO A 190 8.19 -19.02 -26.89
C PRO A 190 7.77 -17.63 -27.42
N PHE A 191 7.12 -16.85 -26.55
CA PHE A 191 6.68 -15.50 -26.89
C PHE A 191 7.84 -14.52 -26.99
N GLN A 192 7.69 -13.54 -27.88
CA GLN A 192 8.35 -12.26 -27.76
C GLN A 192 7.57 -11.37 -26.76
N TYR A 193 8.28 -10.57 -25.97
CA TYR A 193 7.64 -9.84 -24.89
C TYR A 193 7.64 -8.33 -25.12
N CYS A 194 6.47 -7.71 -24.93
CA CYS A 194 6.35 -6.28 -24.68
C CYS A 194 6.50 -6.06 -23.16
N MET A 195 7.68 -5.62 -22.76
CA MET A 195 8.02 -5.43 -21.35
C MET A 195 7.73 -4.00 -20.87
N TYR A 196 7.47 -3.87 -19.58
CA TYR A 196 7.33 -2.57 -18.94
C TYR A 196 8.69 -1.92 -18.63
N ASN A 197 8.70 -0.63 -18.28
CA ASN A 197 9.90 0.07 -17.87
C ASN A 197 10.39 -0.42 -16.49
N LYS A 198 11.71 -0.39 -16.27
CA LYS A 198 12.36 -0.93 -15.06
C LYS A 198 11.90 -0.32 -13.74
N ASN A 199 11.38 0.90 -13.76
CA ASN A 199 10.86 1.60 -12.57
C ASN A 199 9.42 1.21 -12.20
N GLN A 200 8.79 0.29 -12.93
CA GLN A 200 7.42 -0.15 -12.69
C GLN A 200 7.40 -1.50 -11.96
N MET A 201 6.47 -1.65 -11.03
CA MET A 201 6.32 -2.89 -10.23
C MET A 201 6.05 -4.12 -11.09
N ILE A 202 5.30 -3.97 -12.18
CA ILE A 202 5.00 -5.07 -13.11
C ILE A 202 6.28 -5.61 -13.76
N TYR A 203 7.26 -4.74 -14.08
CA TYR A 203 8.57 -5.17 -14.54
C TYR A 203 9.29 -6.01 -13.48
N ALA A 204 9.30 -5.54 -12.22
CA ALA A 204 9.97 -6.27 -11.14
C ALA A 204 9.35 -7.66 -10.92
N SER A 205 8.02 -7.80 -11.03
CA SER A 205 7.34 -9.09 -10.88
C SER A 205 7.60 -10.02 -12.05
N SER A 206 7.48 -9.55 -13.30
CA SER A 206 7.80 -10.35 -14.49
C SER A 206 9.27 -10.78 -14.53
N HIS A 207 10.18 -9.89 -14.08
CA HIS A 207 11.60 -10.22 -14.03
C HIS A 207 11.90 -11.30 -12.99
N ARG A 208 11.29 -11.23 -11.79
CA ARG A 208 11.40 -12.29 -10.77
C ARG A 208 10.85 -13.63 -11.29
N PHE A 209 9.70 -13.61 -11.97
CA PHE A 209 9.13 -14.77 -12.61
C PHE A 209 10.13 -15.41 -13.61
N PHE A 210 10.66 -14.66 -14.54
CA PHE A 210 11.64 -15.15 -15.51
C PHE A 210 12.91 -15.69 -14.83
N GLN A 211 13.42 -15.02 -13.80
CA GLN A 211 14.59 -15.47 -13.05
C GLN A 211 14.33 -16.79 -12.30
N HIS A 212 13.19 -16.88 -11.60
CA HIS A 212 12.83 -18.06 -10.82
C HIS A 212 12.74 -19.31 -11.69
N TYR A 213 12.13 -19.19 -12.86
CA TYR A 213 11.93 -20.29 -13.80
C TYR A 213 13.04 -20.43 -14.86
N SER A 214 14.14 -19.70 -14.72
CA SER A 214 15.27 -19.70 -15.64
C SER A 214 14.88 -19.44 -17.10
N ILE A 215 13.88 -18.60 -17.30
CA ILE A 215 13.40 -18.18 -18.62
C ILE A 215 14.18 -16.94 -19.07
N ILE A 216 14.75 -16.99 -20.26
CA ILE A 216 15.37 -15.82 -20.90
C ILE A 216 14.34 -15.18 -21.83
N PRO A 217 13.72 -14.04 -21.45
CA PRO A 217 12.68 -13.44 -22.28
C PRO A 217 13.29 -12.82 -23.55
N ASP A 218 12.75 -13.16 -24.70
CA ASP A 218 13.00 -12.44 -25.95
C ASP A 218 12.20 -11.14 -25.94
N THR A 219 12.85 -10.02 -25.56
CA THR A 219 12.18 -8.73 -25.40
C THR A 219 12.18 -7.96 -26.70
N LEU A 220 10.98 -7.80 -27.28
CA LEU A 220 10.77 -7.05 -28.51
C LEU A 220 10.69 -5.54 -28.28
N ILE A 221 9.95 -5.12 -27.24
CA ILE A 221 9.64 -3.70 -26.95
C ILE A 221 9.68 -3.44 -25.45
N HIS A 222 10.16 -2.25 -25.07
CA HIS A 222 9.97 -1.68 -23.74
C HIS A 222 9.01 -0.50 -23.83
N CYS A 223 7.87 -0.56 -23.10
CA CYS A 223 6.87 0.50 -23.06
C CYS A 223 6.25 0.62 -21.68
N GLY A 224 6.22 1.84 -21.12
CA GLY A 224 5.66 2.08 -19.79
C GLY A 224 4.13 2.19 -19.76
N ASP A 225 3.49 2.41 -20.89
CA ASP A 225 2.04 2.54 -20.97
C ASP A 225 1.37 1.19 -21.24
N PRO A 226 0.47 0.72 -20.36
CA PRO A 226 -0.16 -0.58 -20.51
C PRO A 226 -1.15 -0.64 -21.69
N VAL A 227 -1.80 0.47 -22.07
CA VAL A 227 -2.73 0.47 -23.20
C VAL A 227 -1.95 0.27 -24.51
N ILE A 228 -0.82 0.98 -24.65
CA ILE A 228 0.07 0.81 -25.80
C ILE A 228 0.59 -0.62 -25.85
N ASN A 229 1.10 -1.16 -24.73
CA ASN A 229 1.61 -2.53 -24.65
C ASN A 229 0.58 -3.55 -25.13
N HIS A 230 -0.65 -3.51 -24.61
CA HIS A 230 -1.67 -4.50 -24.96
C HIS A 230 -2.23 -4.30 -26.38
N THR A 231 -2.23 -3.07 -26.89
CA THR A 231 -2.58 -2.81 -28.30
C THR A 231 -1.54 -3.40 -29.24
N LEU A 232 -0.27 -3.31 -28.90
CA LEU A 232 0.81 -3.94 -29.68
C LEU A 232 0.72 -5.47 -29.61
N VAL A 233 0.52 -6.05 -28.42
CA VAL A 233 0.32 -7.50 -28.26
C VAL A 233 -0.87 -8.00 -29.09
N ALA A 234 -1.97 -7.25 -29.13
CA ALA A 234 -3.14 -7.60 -29.94
C ALA A 234 -2.88 -7.56 -31.47
N SER A 235 -1.86 -6.82 -31.90
CA SER A 235 -1.54 -6.58 -33.31
C SER A 235 -0.38 -7.43 -33.81
N LEU A 236 0.49 -7.89 -32.94
CA LEU A 236 1.69 -8.64 -33.27
C LEU A 236 1.46 -10.14 -33.09
N GLU A 237 2.02 -10.94 -33.98
CA GLU A 237 2.02 -12.40 -33.82
C GLU A 237 3.07 -12.83 -32.81
N ASN A 238 2.76 -13.89 -32.08
CA ASN A 238 3.66 -14.47 -31.08
C ASN A 238 4.20 -13.49 -30.02
N CYS A 239 3.41 -12.46 -29.65
CA CYS A 239 3.80 -11.45 -28.68
C CYS A 239 2.95 -11.56 -27.42
N ALA A 240 3.57 -11.31 -26.26
CA ALA A 240 2.89 -11.33 -24.96
C ALA A 240 3.34 -10.18 -24.05
N SER A 241 2.50 -9.83 -23.09
CA SER A 241 2.81 -8.87 -22.03
C SER A 241 2.09 -9.21 -20.73
N PHE A 242 2.65 -8.85 -19.59
CA PHE A 242 1.99 -9.04 -18.31
C PHE A 242 0.97 -7.94 -18.03
N VAL A 243 -0.14 -8.29 -17.38
CA VAL A 243 -1.20 -7.34 -17.03
C VAL A 243 -1.77 -7.65 -15.64
N PRO A 244 -1.84 -6.67 -14.73
CA PRO A 244 -2.54 -6.86 -13.48
C PRO A 244 -4.05 -6.99 -13.70
N SER A 245 -4.71 -7.82 -12.89
CA SER A 245 -6.15 -8.08 -12.97
C SER A 245 -6.98 -6.80 -13.02
N TYR A 246 -6.67 -5.83 -12.17
CA TYR A 246 -7.41 -4.56 -12.08
C TYR A 246 -7.33 -3.69 -13.34
N PHE A 247 -6.31 -3.91 -14.20
CA PHE A 247 -6.13 -3.11 -15.40
C PHE A 247 -6.85 -3.68 -16.62
N ILE A 248 -7.22 -4.96 -16.63
CA ILE A 248 -7.84 -5.63 -17.79
C ILE A 248 -9.10 -4.88 -18.25
N GLY A 249 -9.93 -4.41 -17.33
CA GLY A 249 -11.11 -3.59 -17.64
C GLY A 249 -10.82 -2.21 -18.24
N ARG A 250 -9.56 -1.79 -18.32
CA ARG A 250 -9.12 -0.53 -18.92
C ARG A 250 -8.63 -0.71 -20.36
N ILE A 251 -8.42 -1.94 -20.78
CA ILE A 251 -8.04 -2.25 -22.16
C ILE A 251 -9.23 -1.93 -23.08
N PRO A 252 -9.03 -1.17 -24.17
CA PRO A 252 -10.11 -0.88 -25.11
C PRO A 252 -10.80 -2.15 -25.61
N SER A 253 -12.13 -2.12 -25.75
CA SER A 253 -12.94 -3.29 -26.08
C SER A 253 -12.48 -4.01 -27.37
N ASP A 254 -12.10 -3.25 -28.38
CA ASP A 254 -11.61 -3.81 -29.65
C ASP A 254 -10.25 -4.51 -29.52
N THR A 255 -9.41 -4.01 -28.60
CA THR A 255 -8.14 -4.65 -28.25
C THR A 255 -8.40 -5.88 -27.38
N LEU A 256 -9.27 -5.76 -26.37
CA LEU A 256 -9.61 -6.83 -25.43
C LEU A 256 -10.10 -8.09 -26.15
N ARG A 257 -10.97 -7.95 -27.17
CA ARG A 257 -11.50 -9.07 -27.99
C ARG A 257 -10.40 -9.83 -28.75
N LYS A 258 -9.28 -9.20 -29.03
CA LYS A 258 -8.13 -9.79 -29.71
C LYS A 258 -7.11 -10.44 -28.79
N LEU A 259 -7.34 -10.37 -27.46
CA LEU A 259 -6.44 -10.91 -26.46
C LEU A 259 -6.99 -12.16 -25.79
N ILE A 260 -6.10 -13.06 -25.43
CA ILE A 260 -6.31 -14.13 -24.46
C ILE A 260 -5.44 -13.85 -23.25
N PHE A 261 -5.94 -14.18 -22.06
CA PHE A 261 -5.25 -14.00 -20.80
C PHE A 261 -4.92 -15.36 -20.20
N TYR A 262 -3.67 -15.59 -19.89
CA TYR A 262 -3.23 -16.80 -19.24
C TYR A 262 -3.05 -16.56 -17.74
N ALA A 263 -3.73 -17.38 -16.94
CA ALA A 263 -3.56 -17.45 -15.49
C ALA A 263 -2.44 -18.44 -15.17
N ILE A 264 -1.28 -17.93 -14.78
CA ILE A 264 -0.14 -18.72 -14.32
C ILE A 264 -0.14 -18.62 -12.79
N ASP A 265 -0.42 -19.73 -12.11
CA ASP A 265 -0.63 -19.74 -10.66
C ASP A 265 0.71 -19.90 -9.90
N VAL A 266 1.45 -18.81 -9.82
CA VAL A 266 2.75 -18.73 -9.17
C VAL A 266 2.84 -17.45 -8.29
N PRO A 267 3.62 -17.49 -7.19
CA PRO A 267 3.70 -16.37 -6.23
C PRO A 267 4.22 -15.07 -6.87
N GLU A 268 5.14 -15.15 -7.82
CA GLU A 268 5.75 -13.99 -8.49
C GLU A 268 4.73 -13.16 -9.29
N LEU A 269 3.65 -13.80 -9.74
CA LEU A 269 2.58 -13.18 -10.51
C LEU A 269 1.36 -12.83 -9.64
N SER A 270 1.63 -12.51 -8.39
CA SER A 270 0.61 -12.02 -7.47
C SER A 270 1.12 -10.83 -6.65
N TRP A 271 0.22 -9.89 -6.34
CA TRP A 271 0.50 -8.70 -5.54
C TRP A 271 -0.49 -8.56 -4.41
N GLU A 272 -0.02 -8.00 -3.31
CA GLU A 272 -0.89 -7.56 -2.23
C GLU A 272 -1.19 -6.06 -2.39
N LEU A 273 -2.46 -5.70 -2.58
CA LEU A 273 -2.89 -4.32 -2.48
C LEU A 273 -2.87 -3.88 -1.03
N ARG A 274 -2.23 -2.77 -0.75
CA ARG A 274 -2.04 -2.22 0.59
C ARG A 274 -2.57 -0.80 0.67
N VAL A 275 -3.12 -0.46 1.83
CA VAL A 275 -3.27 0.94 2.25
C VAL A 275 -2.01 1.33 3.00
N LEU A 276 -1.35 2.37 2.55
CA LEU A 276 -0.19 2.96 3.20
C LEU A 276 -0.63 4.21 3.95
N TYR A 277 -0.07 4.40 5.12
CA TYR A 277 -0.30 5.58 5.94
C TYR A 277 0.88 5.80 6.87
N ARG A 278 0.97 6.97 7.47
CA ARG A 278 2.06 7.28 8.38
C ARG A 278 1.93 6.51 9.70
N ARG A 279 2.99 5.87 10.15
CA ARG A 279 2.99 4.99 11.33
C ARG A 279 2.53 5.65 12.62
N ASP A 280 2.86 6.93 12.82
CA ASP A 280 2.50 7.70 14.00
C ASP A 280 1.16 8.45 13.87
N SER A 281 0.39 8.16 12.81
CA SER A 281 -0.92 8.73 12.57
C SER A 281 -2.01 7.66 12.71
N ALA A 282 -3.17 8.08 13.22
CA ALA A 282 -4.37 7.27 13.17
C ALA A 282 -5.13 7.58 11.88
N LEU A 283 -5.79 6.57 11.32
CA LEU A 283 -6.68 6.74 10.18
C LEU A 283 -8.00 7.38 10.66
N GLY A 284 -8.26 8.62 10.25
CA GLY A 284 -9.49 9.34 10.50
C GLY A 284 -10.70 8.74 9.76
N ILE A 285 -11.89 9.33 9.96
CA ILE A 285 -13.16 8.82 9.39
C ILE A 285 -13.11 8.76 7.87
N PHE A 286 -12.52 9.76 7.21
CA PHE A 286 -12.41 9.81 5.75
C PHE A 286 -11.55 8.68 5.19
N ALA A 287 -10.41 8.41 5.84
CA ALA A 287 -9.51 7.33 5.44
C ALA A 287 -10.15 5.96 5.67
N ARG A 288 -10.86 5.78 6.79
CA ARG A 288 -11.61 4.53 7.07
C ARG A 288 -12.71 4.28 6.05
N GLU A 289 -13.46 5.33 5.68
CA GLU A 289 -14.49 5.21 4.64
C GLU A 289 -13.88 4.88 3.27
N MET A 290 -12.77 5.51 2.91
CA MET A 290 -12.05 5.18 1.68
C MET A 290 -11.65 3.70 1.64
N ILE A 291 -11.11 3.17 2.74
CA ILE A 291 -10.76 1.74 2.87
C ILE A 291 -12.00 0.86 2.72
N ARG A 292 -13.13 1.22 3.37
CA ARG A 292 -14.39 0.49 3.26
C ARG A 292 -14.87 0.43 1.81
N LEU A 293 -14.86 1.56 1.12
CA LEU A 293 -15.26 1.64 -0.29
C LEU A 293 -14.38 0.75 -1.18
N VAL A 294 -13.06 0.72 -0.97
CA VAL A 294 -12.16 -0.15 -1.75
C VAL A 294 -12.48 -1.63 -1.54
N ARG A 295 -12.89 -2.03 -0.34
CA ARG A 295 -13.26 -3.41 -0.02
C ARG A 295 -14.62 -3.82 -0.59
N GLU A 296 -15.60 -2.91 -0.61
CA GLU A 296 -16.98 -3.20 -0.92
C GLU A 296 -17.36 -2.92 -2.38
N THR A 297 -16.66 -1.98 -3.04
CA THR A 297 -16.97 -1.62 -4.42
C THR A 297 -16.29 -2.57 -5.41
N PRO A 298 -17.00 -3.12 -6.39
CA PRO A 298 -16.43 -3.92 -7.46
C PRO A 298 -15.68 -3.00 -8.46
N TRP A 299 -14.41 -2.75 -8.22
CA TRP A 299 -13.55 -1.94 -9.09
C TRP A 299 -12.60 -2.78 -9.97
N ARG A 300 -12.65 -4.10 -9.78
CA ARG A 300 -11.92 -5.09 -10.58
C ARG A 300 -12.87 -5.74 -11.56
N PRO A 301 -12.42 -6.10 -12.77
CA PRO A 301 -13.20 -6.98 -13.62
C PRO A 301 -13.39 -8.33 -12.91
N LEU A 302 -14.57 -8.91 -13.06
CA LEU A 302 -14.83 -10.29 -12.65
C LEU A 302 -14.07 -11.21 -13.63
N LEU A 303 -13.02 -11.86 -13.17
CA LEU A 303 -12.19 -12.82 -13.90
C LEU A 303 -12.42 -14.23 -13.38
#